data_fbe2397b83277cef0f034e80623106d6
#
_entry.id   fbe2397b83277cef0f034e80623106d6
#
_cell.length_a   1.000
_cell.length_b   1.000
_cell.length_c   1.000
_cell.angle_alpha   90.00
_cell.angle_beta   90.00
_cell.angle_gamma   90.00
#
_symmetry.space_group_name_H-M   'P 1'
#
loop_
_entity.id
_entity.type
_entity.pdbx_description
1 polymer ?
#
loop_
_entity_poly.entity_id
_entity_poly.type
_entity_poly.pdbx_seq_one_letter_code
_entity_poly.pdbx_strand_id
1 'polypeptide(L)'
;MKKSIYVLLFSIFFSLFSVEAQQIQWASKLIKFSSDLGGKQNGIKRILGKPDCFPQGGASGNAWMPKNALDGKEIVEVGFEKPQTVKQVAVCENLNSGCVTKISVDNGSGNYETVWTRKRDWKTPTFKSTATADHAYYFGRKRRKVLEVPDVFNPGIEYAILENAVANVVAVKVEFNFALLPGQKQIDAIGISDVDATIEIKINTNSDFDNLPKPESLEFENSEVSNVMVSQDGQKIFYSAFAENKDMVFSSRKQSDGKWSKPTAEPSLSLNDNYNYMEYYDDNFILKGGMEYSKNSTETGFEFFESKNGLYQSQKPLKIAAYNNYEKTADITITNDGKTLIMGIETDFTQGGTDLYFVKQKEDGTYGLLQNMGKVINSADDEGMPQLLSDNKTLLFSSIGFSSYGNYDIYVSYRLDDTWKKWSEPINLGNKVNSDSFEGSPFYDETTETLYFTRILEGKSSIGRVKIPKNILIKN
;
A
#
# COMPACT_ATOMS: atom_id res chain seq x y z
N MET A 1 58.22 -48.23 36.84
CA MET A 1 56.93 -47.58 37.27
C MET A 1 56.26 -46.90 36.08
N LYS A 2 55.28 -47.52 35.43
CA LYS A 2 54.51 -46.96 34.33
C LYS A 2 53.23 -46.42 34.91
N LYS A 3 53.01 -45.07 34.76
CA LYS A 3 51.72 -44.39 35.11
C LYS A 3 50.80 -44.42 33.87
N SER A 4 49.71 -45.16 33.97
CA SER A 4 48.63 -45.14 32.99
C SER A 4 47.74 -43.91 33.28
N ILE A 5 47.60 -43.07 32.29
CA ILE A 5 46.68 -41.95 32.31
C ILE A 5 45.38 -42.42 31.63
N TYR A 6 44.24 -42.45 32.36
CA TYR A 6 42.92 -42.70 31.84
C TYR A 6 42.35 -41.33 31.38
N VAL A 7 42.17 -41.22 30.09
CA VAL A 7 41.43 -40.08 29.50
C VAL A 7 39.95 -40.47 29.48
N LEU A 8 39.17 -39.81 30.31
CA LEU A 8 37.71 -39.92 30.32
C LEU A 8 37.14 -39.00 29.21
N LEU A 9 36.70 -39.61 28.11
CA LEU A 9 35.94 -38.90 27.05
C LEU A 9 34.50 -38.71 27.52
N PHE A 10 34.15 -37.50 27.91
CA PHE A 10 32.77 -37.06 28.14
C PHE A 10 32.17 -36.67 26.77
N SER A 11 31.43 -37.59 26.15
CA SER A 11 30.60 -37.27 24.98
C SER A 11 29.36 -36.50 25.42
N ILE A 12 29.40 -35.17 25.24
CA ILE A 12 28.21 -34.30 25.39
C ILE A 12 27.34 -34.55 24.17
N PHE A 13 26.25 -35.29 24.36
CA PHE A 13 25.15 -35.33 23.38
C PHE A 13 24.44 -34.01 23.42
N PHE A 14 24.79 -33.07 22.52
CA PHE A 14 23.93 -31.93 22.17
C PHE A 14 22.79 -32.49 21.32
N SER A 15 21.64 -32.76 21.93
CA SER A 15 20.40 -32.90 21.20
C SER A 15 20.08 -31.51 20.59
N LEU A 16 20.39 -31.34 19.32
CA LEU A 16 19.86 -30.23 18.51
C LEU A 16 18.35 -30.45 18.43
N PHE A 17 17.60 -29.80 19.33
CA PHE A 17 16.19 -29.54 19.10
C PHE A 17 16.15 -28.53 17.93
N SER A 18 15.99 -29.04 16.71
CA SER A 18 15.48 -28.19 15.62
C SER A 18 14.08 -27.77 16.02
N VAL A 19 13.94 -26.55 16.48
CA VAL A 19 12.62 -25.91 16.52
C VAL A 19 12.21 -25.80 15.06
N GLU A 20 11.33 -26.68 14.59
CA GLU A 20 10.72 -26.53 13.29
C GLU A 20 10.01 -25.18 13.30
N ALA A 21 10.30 -24.35 12.28
CA ALA A 21 9.66 -23.06 12.15
C ALA A 21 8.17 -23.27 11.92
N GLN A 22 7.32 -22.47 12.59
CA GLN A 22 5.88 -22.47 12.40
C GLN A 22 5.53 -22.43 10.91
N GLN A 23 4.75 -23.41 10.44
CA GLN A 23 4.28 -23.46 9.06
C GLN A 23 2.91 -22.78 8.98
N ILE A 24 2.86 -21.65 8.25
CA ILE A 24 1.64 -20.88 8.04
C ILE A 24 1.28 -20.95 6.57
N GLN A 25 0.02 -21.25 6.27
CA GLN A 25 -0.57 -21.07 4.94
C GLN A 25 -1.80 -20.18 5.06
N TRP A 26 -1.95 -19.29 4.08
CA TRP A 26 -3.15 -18.49 3.88
C TRP A 26 -4.02 -19.11 2.79
N ALA A 27 -5.32 -18.89 2.86
CA ALA A 27 -6.27 -19.41 1.87
C ALA A 27 -5.84 -19.03 0.44
N SER A 28 -5.75 -20.01 -0.46
CA SER A 28 -5.34 -19.81 -1.85
C SER A 28 -6.45 -20.12 -2.87
N LYS A 29 -7.51 -20.78 -2.41
CA LYS A 29 -8.65 -21.20 -3.25
C LYS A 29 -9.96 -20.90 -2.56
N LEU A 30 -10.91 -20.34 -3.31
CA LEU A 30 -12.30 -20.25 -2.90
C LEU A 30 -13.03 -21.51 -3.34
N ILE A 31 -13.67 -22.22 -2.41
CA ILE A 31 -14.43 -23.46 -2.68
C ILE A 31 -15.92 -23.13 -2.70
N LYS A 32 -16.43 -22.49 -1.65
CA LYS A 32 -17.84 -22.15 -1.52
C LYS A 32 -18.05 -20.94 -0.63
N PHE A 33 -19.10 -20.20 -0.87
CA PHE A 33 -19.52 -19.08 -0.02
C PHE A 33 -21.03 -18.89 -0.10
N SER A 34 -21.62 -18.25 0.89
CA SER A 34 -23.07 -18.03 0.97
C SER A 34 -23.51 -16.77 0.26
N SER A 35 -22.78 -15.67 0.39
CA SER A 35 -23.10 -14.40 -0.26
C SER A 35 -21.88 -13.55 -0.58
N ASP A 36 -22.04 -12.60 -1.49
CA ASP A 36 -21.02 -11.67 -1.92
C ASP A 36 -21.70 -10.39 -2.41
N LEU A 37 -21.14 -9.23 -2.08
CA LEU A 37 -21.58 -7.99 -2.69
C LEU A 37 -21.24 -7.96 -4.18
N GLY A 38 -20.20 -8.69 -4.56
CA GLY A 38 -19.67 -8.69 -5.93
C GLY A 38 -18.87 -7.42 -6.22
N GLY A 39 -18.23 -7.41 -7.38
CA GLY A 39 -17.42 -6.27 -7.80
C GLY A 39 -15.92 -6.41 -7.49
N LYS A 40 -15.22 -5.32 -7.63
CA LYS A 40 -13.77 -5.25 -7.47
C LYS A 40 -13.38 -5.03 -6.00
N GLN A 41 -14.16 -4.21 -5.29
CA GLN A 41 -14.03 -3.98 -3.85
C GLN A 41 -14.96 -4.91 -3.09
N ASN A 42 -14.56 -5.31 -1.89
CA ASN A 42 -15.33 -6.11 -0.95
C ASN A 42 -15.84 -7.48 -1.48
N GLY A 43 -15.34 -7.92 -2.63
CA GLY A 43 -15.70 -9.23 -3.20
C GLY A 43 -15.08 -10.38 -2.41
N ILE A 44 -15.74 -11.56 -2.47
CA ILE A 44 -15.30 -12.75 -1.70
C ILE A 44 -13.86 -13.20 -2.03
N LYS A 45 -13.35 -12.92 -3.21
CA LYS A 45 -11.96 -13.27 -3.56
C LYS A 45 -10.91 -12.48 -2.79
N ARG A 46 -11.30 -11.39 -2.11
CA ARG A 46 -10.41 -10.60 -1.25
C ARG A 46 -10.01 -11.33 0.02
N ILE A 47 -10.71 -12.40 0.40
CA ILE A 47 -10.35 -13.24 1.54
C ILE A 47 -9.14 -14.18 1.27
N LEU A 48 -8.64 -14.20 0.03
CA LEU A 48 -7.55 -15.08 -0.40
C LEU A 48 -6.21 -14.35 -0.33
N GLY A 49 -5.22 -15.01 0.21
CA GLY A 49 -3.89 -14.46 0.41
C GLY A 49 -3.58 -14.17 1.87
N LYS A 50 -2.45 -13.51 2.10
CA LYS A 50 -2.09 -12.95 3.40
C LYS A 50 -3.05 -11.80 3.73
N PRO A 51 -3.28 -11.51 5.02
CA PRO A 51 -4.06 -10.33 5.39
C PRO A 51 -3.35 -9.05 4.91
N ASP A 52 -4.05 -8.23 4.17
CA ASP A 52 -3.57 -6.94 3.66
C ASP A 52 -4.23 -5.73 4.35
N CYS A 53 -5.32 -5.96 5.10
CA CYS A 53 -5.95 -4.95 5.95
C CYS A 53 -5.37 -4.89 7.38
N PHE A 54 -4.35 -5.66 7.71
CA PHE A 54 -3.66 -5.65 9.00
C PHE A 54 -2.18 -5.28 8.81
N PRO A 55 -1.57 -4.57 9.77
CA PRO A 55 -2.02 -4.32 11.15
C PRO A 55 -2.94 -3.10 11.34
N GLN A 56 -3.27 -2.33 10.30
CA GLN A 56 -4.10 -1.13 10.44
C GLN A 56 -5.54 -1.46 10.86
N GLY A 57 -6.15 -2.49 10.29
CA GLY A 57 -7.55 -2.82 10.49
C GLY A 57 -8.52 -1.77 9.91
N GLY A 58 -9.83 -1.98 10.05
CA GLY A 58 -10.87 -1.05 9.63
C GLY A 58 -11.57 -1.41 8.33
N ALA A 59 -12.43 -0.54 7.90
CA ALA A 59 -13.12 -0.71 6.63
C ALA A 59 -12.13 -0.60 5.47
N SER A 60 -12.10 -1.62 4.59
CA SER A 60 -11.25 -1.65 3.41
C SER A 60 -11.97 -2.31 2.24
N GLY A 61 -11.70 -1.83 1.04
CA GLY A 61 -12.10 -2.50 -0.20
C GLY A 61 -11.45 -3.87 -0.39
N ASN A 62 -10.30 -4.11 0.25
CA ASN A 62 -9.54 -5.35 0.17
C ASN A 62 -10.12 -6.50 0.99
N ALA A 63 -11.06 -6.25 1.90
CA ALA A 63 -11.70 -7.29 2.70
C ALA A 63 -13.05 -7.73 2.12
N TRP A 64 -13.40 -8.99 2.30
CA TRP A 64 -14.73 -9.48 1.94
C TRP A 64 -15.82 -8.90 2.83
N MET A 65 -16.88 -8.37 2.20
CA MET A 65 -18.11 -7.98 2.86
C MET A 65 -19.28 -8.78 2.27
N PRO A 66 -20.01 -9.58 3.05
CA PRO A 66 -21.19 -10.28 2.58
C PRO A 66 -22.36 -9.32 2.36
N LYS A 67 -23.41 -9.80 1.64
CA LYS A 67 -24.63 -9.02 1.40
C LYS A 67 -25.30 -8.55 2.69
N ASN A 68 -25.32 -9.41 3.70
CA ASN A 68 -25.92 -9.12 5.02
C ASN A 68 -24.82 -8.98 6.08
N ALA A 69 -23.94 -8.00 5.91
CA ALA A 69 -22.81 -7.75 6.81
C ALA A 69 -23.20 -7.27 8.22
N LEU A 70 -24.47 -6.93 8.44
CA LEU A 70 -25.01 -6.50 9.74
C LEU A 70 -25.51 -7.65 10.61
N ASP A 71 -26.32 -8.58 10.04
CA ASP A 71 -27.08 -9.57 10.79
C ASP A 71 -27.18 -10.94 10.10
N GLY A 72 -26.50 -11.12 8.96
CA GLY A 72 -26.52 -12.37 8.20
C GLY A 72 -25.82 -13.52 8.91
N LYS A 73 -26.22 -14.74 8.54
CA LYS A 73 -25.47 -15.97 8.81
C LYS A 73 -24.80 -16.38 7.53
N GLU A 74 -23.47 -16.40 7.54
CA GLU A 74 -22.66 -16.62 6.36
C GLU A 74 -21.72 -17.81 6.51
N ILE A 75 -21.35 -18.41 5.40
CA ILE A 75 -20.44 -19.56 5.32
C ILE A 75 -19.41 -19.27 4.25
N VAL A 76 -18.15 -19.57 4.56
CA VAL A 76 -17.04 -19.55 3.60
C VAL A 76 -16.27 -20.86 3.71
N GLU A 77 -15.99 -21.48 2.57
CA GLU A 77 -15.13 -22.65 2.43
C GLU A 77 -13.93 -22.27 1.56
N VAL A 78 -12.73 -22.39 2.11
CA VAL A 78 -11.46 -22.05 1.44
C VAL A 78 -10.50 -23.23 1.45
N GLY A 79 -9.68 -23.32 0.41
CA GLY A 79 -8.62 -24.33 0.29
C GLY A 79 -7.22 -23.71 0.38
N PHE A 80 -6.23 -24.54 0.62
CA PHE A 80 -4.82 -24.19 0.77
C PHE A 80 -3.99 -24.79 -0.38
N GLU A 81 -2.77 -24.30 -0.53
CA GLU A 81 -1.89 -24.73 -1.62
C GLU A 81 -1.47 -26.20 -1.44
N LYS A 82 -1.14 -26.58 -0.21
CA LYS A 82 -0.65 -27.93 0.15
C LYS A 82 -1.41 -28.46 1.35
N PRO A 83 -1.63 -29.78 1.44
CA PRO A 83 -2.10 -30.41 2.67
C PRO A 83 -1.14 -30.13 3.83
N GLN A 84 -1.68 -29.81 5.01
CA GLN A 84 -0.88 -29.47 6.18
C GLN A 84 -1.53 -30.04 7.46
N THR A 85 -0.71 -30.36 8.46
CA THR A 85 -1.22 -30.55 9.82
C THR A 85 -1.66 -29.21 10.39
N VAL A 86 -2.87 -29.14 10.94
CA VAL A 86 -3.45 -27.90 11.47
C VAL A 86 -3.70 -28.02 12.97
N LYS A 87 -3.12 -27.13 13.74
CA LYS A 87 -3.32 -26.95 15.18
C LYS A 87 -4.08 -25.66 15.47
N GLN A 88 -4.03 -24.69 14.55
CA GLN A 88 -4.67 -23.39 14.68
C GLN A 88 -5.28 -22.95 13.35
N VAL A 89 -6.47 -22.35 13.41
CA VAL A 89 -7.07 -21.58 12.31
C VAL A 89 -7.18 -20.13 12.74
N ALA A 90 -6.65 -19.20 11.95
CA ALA A 90 -6.77 -17.77 12.17
C ALA A 90 -7.80 -17.18 11.20
N VAL A 91 -8.74 -16.39 11.72
CA VAL A 91 -9.70 -15.62 10.92
C VAL A 91 -9.48 -14.15 11.21
N CYS A 92 -9.01 -13.41 10.21
CA CYS A 92 -8.71 -11.98 10.30
C CYS A 92 -9.99 -11.18 10.02
N GLU A 93 -10.58 -10.62 11.05
CA GLU A 93 -11.80 -9.80 11.00
C GLU A 93 -11.39 -8.33 11.11
N ASN A 94 -11.19 -7.63 9.99
CA ASN A 94 -10.66 -6.27 9.98
C ASN A 94 -11.65 -5.21 10.45
N LEU A 95 -12.96 -5.51 10.43
CA LEU A 95 -14.00 -4.58 10.86
C LEU A 95 -15.01 -5.30 11.78
N ASN A 96 -15.16 -4.81 13.02
CA ASN A 96 -16.10 -5.30 14.03
C ASN A 96 -16.03 -6.82 14.26
N SER A 97 -14.85 -7.28 14.68
CA SER A 97 -14.52 -8.68 14.92
C SER A 97 -15.42 -9.38 15.91
N GLY A 98 -15.51 -10.71 15.82
CA GLY A 98 -16.24 -11.55 16.79
C GLY A 98 -17.50 -12.19 16.23
N CYS A 99 -17.56 -12.41 14.94
CA CYS A 99 -18.70 -13.06 14.30
C CYS A 99 -18.48 -14.55 13.96
N VAL A 100 -17.28 -15.10 14.13
CA VAL A 100 -17.00 -16.53 13.92
C VAL A 100 -17.76 -17.37 14.94
N THR A 101 -18.49 -18.40 14.50
CA THR A 101 -19.27 -19.28 15.36
C THR A 101 -18.81 -20.73 15.36
N LYS A 102 -18.30 -21.20 14.20
CA LYS A 102 -17.86 -22.58 14.04
C LYS A 102 -16.80 -22.69 12.94
N ILE A 103 -15.84 -23.58 13.16
CA ILE A 103 -14.81 -23.92 12.17
C ILE A 103 -14.80 -25.43 12.01
N SER A 104 -14.78 -25.86 10.74
CA SER A 104 -14.65 -27.27 10.35
C SER A 104 -13.53 -27.41 9.34
N VAL A 105 -12.87 -28.55 9.30
CA VAL A 105 -11.76 -28.85 8.39
C VAL A 105 -12.06 -30.07 7.54
N ASP A 106 -11.57 -30.11 6.31
CA ASP A 106 -11.52 -31.26 5.43
C ASP A 106 -10.08 -31.73 5.31
N ASN A 107 -9.85 -33.00 5.63
CA ASN A 107 -8.54 -33.67 5.55
C ASN A 107 -8.29 -34.38 4.22
N GLY A 108 -9.00 -33.99 3.18
CA GLY A 108 -8.94 -34.60 1.84
C GLY A 108 -9.99 -35.70 1.60
N SER A 109 -10.87 -35.96 2.57
CA SER A 109 -11.99 -36.90 2.42
C SER A 109 -13.20 -36.33 1.70
N GLY A 110 -13.26 -35.03 1.52
CA GLY A 110 -14.43 -34.29 1.03
C GLY A 110 -15.51 -34.05 2.09
N ASN A 111 -15.25 -34.46 3.33
CA ASN A 111 -16.16 -34.27 4.45
C ASN A 111 -15.57 -33.29 5.47
N TYR A 112 -16.39 -32.33 5.89
CA TYR A 112 -15.98 -31.36 6.89
C TYR A 112 -16.26 -31.85 8.30
N GLU A 113 -15.21 -31.97 9.12
CA GLU A 113 -15.29 -32.30 10.55
C GLU A 113 -15.18 -31.00 11.37
N THR A 114 -16.12 -30.82 12.33
CA THR A 114 -16.08 -29.66 13.22
C THR A 114 -14.97 -29.78 14.23
N VAL A 115 -14.04 -28.82 14.23
CA VAL A 115 -12.84 -28.80 15.10
C VAL A 115 -12.84 -27.68 16.13
N TRP A 116 -13.69 -26.67 15.93
CA TRP A 116 -13.84 -25.58 16.87
C TRP A 116 -15.26 -25.00 16.82
N THR A 117 -15.78 -24.65 17.99
CA THR A 117 -17.05 -23.95 18.14
C THR A 117 -16.90 -22.86 19.19
N ARG A 118 -17.59 -21.73 18.97
CA ARG A 118 -17.64 -20.63 19.93
C ARG A 118 -18.20 -21.11 21.27
N LYS A 119 -17.42 -20.96 22.33
CA LYS A 119 -17.81 -21.34 23.70
C LYS A 119 -18.69 -20.25 24.35
N ARG A 120 -19.41 -20.60 25.41
CA ARG A 120 -20.29 -19.67 26.11
C ARG A 120 -19.53 -18.51 26.80
N ASP A 121 -18.33 -18.76 27.25
CA ASP A 121 -17.40 -17.82 27.89
C ASP A 121 -16.40 -17.15 26.91
N TRP A 122 -16.66 -17.29 25.61
CA TRP A 122 -15.82 -16.73 24.57
C TRP A 122 -15.77 -15.19 24.67
N LYS A 123 -14.59 -14.64 24.43
CA LYS A 123 -14.34 -13.20 24.41
C LYS A 123 -14.14 -12.72 22.98
N THR A 124 -14.65 -11.53 22.67
CA THR A 124 -14.43 -10.90 21.37
C THR A 124 -12.94 -10.80 21.10
N PRO A 125 -12.46 -11.30 19.96
CA PRO A 125 -11.08 -11.09 19.55
C PRO A 125 -10.76 -9.61 19.45
N THR A 126 -9.57 -9.24 19.82
CA THR A 126 -9.10 -7.87 19.73
C THR A 126 -7.77 -7.85 19.01
N PHE A 127 -7.50 -6.75 18.35
CA PHE A 127 -6.20 -6.48 17.72
C PHE A 127 -5.84 -5.02 17.97
N LYS A 128 -4.59 -4.77 18.36
CA LYS A 128 -4.12 -3.39 18.50
C LYS A 128 -3.82 -2.83 17.12
N SER A 129 -4.77 -2.07 16.59
CA SER A 129 -4.62 -1.38 15.32
C SER A 129 -3.44 -0.39 15.36
N THR A 130 -2.72 -0.28 14.25
CA THR A 130 -1.75 0.79 14.01
C THR A 130 -2.43 2.06 13.52
N ALA A 131 -3.66 1.94 13.00
CA ALA A 131 -4.42 3.06 12.50
C ALA A 131 -4.89 3.97 13.64
N THR A 132 -4.72 5.26 13.47
CA THR A 132 -5.32 6.27 14.33
C THR A 132 -6.70 6.68 13.79
N ALA A 133 -7.59 7.19 14.66
CA ALA A 133 -8.96 7.59 14.27
C ALA A 133 -9.03 8.74 13.24
N ASP A 134 -7.92 9.37 12.92
CA ASP A 134 -7.83 10.53 12.03
C ASP A 134 -7.61 10.18 10.55
N HIS A 135 -8.26 9.14 10.04
CA HIS A 135 -8.07 8.66 8.66
C HIS A 135 -8.67 9.54 7.55
N ALA A 136 -9.12 10.73 7.86
CA ALA A 136 -9.83 11.58 6.91
C ALA A 136 -9.01 12.78 6.44
N TYR A 137 -7.79 12.57 5.98
CA TYR A 137 -7.09 13.62 5.24
C TYR A 137 -7.20 13.37 3.74
N TYR A 138 -8.17 14.04 3.12
CA TYR A 138 -8.25 14.14 1.68
C TYR A 138 -7.54 15.42 1.23
N PHE A 139 -6.52 15.30 0.43
CA PHE A 139 -6.04 16.37 -0.41
C PHE A 139 -7.13 16.69 -1.43
N GLY A 140 -7.86 17.74 -1.23
CA GLY A 140 -8.89 18.18 -2.17
C GLY A 140 -10.04 18.94 -1.50
N ARG A 141 -10.35 20.09 -2.01
CA ARG A 141 -11.15 21.18 -1.48
C ARG A 141 -12.65 21.00 -1.34
N LYS A 142 -13.17 19.85 -1.33
CA LYS A 142 -14.49 19.66 -0.73
C LYS A 142 -14.25 18.68 0.42
N ARG A 143 -14.32 19.23 1.64
CA ARG A 143 -14.76 18.44 2.78
C ARG A 143 -16.02 17.69 2.30
N ARG A 144 -15.86 16.56 1.62
CA ARG A 144 -16.91 15.56 1.66
C ARG A 144 -17.15 15.43 3.15
N LYS A 145 -18.38 15.60 3.61
CA LYS A 145 -18.76 15.19 4.94
C LYS A 145 -18.00 13.90 5.17
N VAL A 146 -17.05 13.94 6.08
CA VAL A 146 -16.47 12.72 6.65
C VAL A 146 -17.70 11.91 6.96
N LEU A 147 -17.92 10.79 6.28
CA LEU A 147 -18.83 9.78 6.77
C LEU A 147 -18.26 9.57 8.17
N GLU A 148 -19.03 9.96 9.19
CA GLU A 148 -18.67 9.68 10.57
C GLU A 148 -18.34 8.21 10.57
N VAL A 149 -17.04 7.89 10.60
CA VAL A 149 -16.60 6.52 10.78
C VAL A 149 -17.22 6.15 12.11
N PRO A 150 -18.04 5.11 12.19
CA PRO A 150 -18.67 4.75 13.45
C PRO A 150 -17.58 4.71 14.52
N ASP A 151 -17.78 5.37 15.65
CA ASP A 151 -16.83 5.49 16.77
C ASP A 151 -16.35 4.13 17.35
N VAL A 152 -16.74 3.02 16.75
CA VAL A 152 -16.41 1.67 17.20
C VAL A 152 -15.83 0.87 16.03
N PHE A 153 -14.55 0.97 15.92
CA PHE A 153 -13.71 0.22 15.02
C PHE A 153 -12.94 -0.83 15.85
N ASN A 154 -13.35 -2.10 15.76
CA ASN A 154 -12.76 -3.20 16.52
C ASN A 154 -12.23 -4.28 15.57
N PRO A 155 -11.02 -4.15 15.02
CA PRO A 155 -10.39 -5.27 14.35
C PRO A 155 -10.04 -6.35 15.36
N GLY A 156 -10.01 -7.59 14.92
CA GLY A 156 -9.58 -8.71 15.74
C GLY A 156 -9.22 -9.93 14.90
N ILE A 157 -8.46 -10.83 15.48
CA ILE A 157 -8.13 -12.10 14.87
C ILE A 157 -8.65 -13.21 15.78
N GLU A 158 -9.58 -14.03 15.26
CA GLU A 158 -9.97 -15.25 15.95
C GLU A 158 -8.90 -16.32 15.73
N TYR A 159 -8.16 -16.61 16.80
CA TYR A 159 -7.20 -17.71 16.84
C TYR A 159 -7.90 -18.96 17.40
N ALA A 160 -8.53 -19.71 16.52
CA ALA A 160 -9.18 -20.97 16.88
C ALA A 160 -8.14 -22.09 17.06
N ILE A 161 -7.70 -22.30 18.30
CA ILE A 161 -6.79 -23.38 18.65
C ILE A 161 -7.60 -24.67 18.77
N LEU A 162 -7.20 -25.70 18.00
CA LEU A 162 -7.82 -27.01 17.99
C LEU A 162 -7.38 -27.80 19.21
N GLU A 163 -8.30 -28.56 19.81
CA GLU A 163 -7.97 -29.46 20.92
C GLU A 163 -6.90 -30.47 20.52
N ASN A 164 -7.09 -31.11 19.37
CA ASN A 164 -6.10 -32.00 18.74
C ASN A 164 -5.73 -31.46 17.37
N ALA A 165 -4.46 -31.61 16.99
CA ALA A 165 -4.01 -31.28 15.64
C ALA A 165 -4.63 -32.27 14.63
N VAL A 166 -5.08 -31.75 13.48
CA VAL A 166 -5.65 -32.54 12.38
C VAL A 166 -4.66 -32.61 11.23
N ALA A 167 -4.28 -33.81 10.84
CA ALA A 167 -3.33 -34.02 9.75
C ALA A 167 -3.99 -33.91 8.37
N ASN A 168 -3.20 -33.55 7.36
CA ASN A 168 -3.58 -33.49 5.95
C ASN A 168 -4.79 -32.59 5.64
N VAL A 169 -4.96 -31.49 6.36
CA VAL A 169 -6.03 -30.53 6.07
C VAL A 169 -5.77 -29.87 4.72
N VAL A 170 -6.76 -29.91 3.86
CA VAL A 170 -6.76 -29.27 2.52
C VAL A 170 -7.71 -28.11 2.42
N ALA A 171 -8.73 -28.03 3.30
CA ALA A 171 -9.72 -26.97 3.28
C ALA A 171 -10.26 -26.67 4.69
N VAL A 172 -10.73 -25.45 4.86
CA VAL A 172 -11.39 -24.95 6.06
C VAL A 172 -12.74 -24.36 5.69
N LYS A 173 -13.75 -24.65 6.52
CA LYS A 173 -15.06 -24.03 6.47
C LYS A 173 -15.26 -23.19 7.72
N VAL A 174 -15.60 -21.93 7.54
CA VAL A 174 -15.90 -20.99 8.61
C VAL A 174 -17.38 -20.60 8.53
N GLU A 175 -18.07 -20.67 9.65
CA GLU A 175 -19.46 -20.24 9.79
C GLU A 175 -19.49 -18.96 10.66
N PHE A 176 -20.19 -17.95 10.18
CA PHE A 176 -20.32 -16.64 10.81
C PHE A 176 -21.77 -16.36 11.22
N ASN A 177 -21.95 -15.57 12.26
CA ASN A 177 -23.21 -14.94 12.62
C ASN A 177 -22.97 -13.46 12.92
N PHE A 178 -23.26 -12.62 11.97
CA PHE A 178 -22.99 -11.17 12.06
C PHE A 178 -23.95 -10.43 12.99
N ALA A 179 -25.09 -11.03 13.36
CA ALA A 179 -26.02 -10.47 14.35
C ALA A 179 -25.47 -10.46 15.80
N LEU A 180 -24.35 -11.13 16.06
CA LEU A 180 -23.79 -11.24 17.42
C LEU A 180 -23.26 -9.92 17.96
N LEU A 181 -22.81 -9.02 17.10
CA LEU A 181 -22.25 -7.73 17.44
C LEU A 181 -22.78 -6.64 16.50
N PRO A 182 -22.91 -5.39 16.94
CA PRO A 182 -23.38 -4.29 16.10
C PRO A 182 -22.37 -3.91 14.99
N GLY A 183 -22.83 -3.18 14.00
CA GLY A 183 -22.03 -2.64 12.91
C GLY A 183 -21.79 -3.64 11.76
N GLN A 184 -21.37 -3.15 10.61
CA GLN A 184 -20.96 -3.97 9.46
C GLN A 184 -19.68 -4.72 9.77
N LYS A 185 -19.49 -5.89 9.16
CA LYS A 185 -18.31 -6.75 9.32
C LYS A 185 -17.63 -6.96 8.00
N GLN A 186 -16.31 -7.09 8.09
CA GLN A 186 -15.47 -7.47 6.98
C GLN A 186 -14.45 -8.52 7.42
N ILE A 187 -14.15 -9.44 6.53
CA ILE A 187 -13.19 -10.52 6.74
C ILE A 187 -12.07 -10.39 5.70
N ASP A 188 -10.86 -10.21 6.20
CA ASP A 188 -9.68 -9.98 5.39
C ASP A 188 -9.02 -11.29 4.92
N ALA A 189 -8.75 -12.22 5.85
CA ALA A 189 -8.05 -13.45 5.51
C ALA A 189 -8.40 -14.63 6.40
N ILE A 190 -8.17 -15.84 5.90
CA ILE A 190 -8.22 -17.09 6.67
C ILE A 190 -6.89 -17.81 6.52
N GLY A 191 -6.24 -18.13 7.64
CA GLY A 191 -4.96 -18.83 7.69
C GLY A 191 -5.00 -20.08 8.57
N ILE A 192 -4.03 -20.96 8.35
CA ILE A 192 -3.81 -22.18 9.16
C ILE A 192 -2.36 -22.24 9.64
N SER A 193 -2.15 -22.83 10.80
CA SER A 193 -0.83 -23.11 11.36
C SER A 193 -0.77 -24.53 11.97
N ASP A 194 0.41 -25.13 11.91
CA ASP A 194 0.71 -26.44 12.46
C ASP A 194 0.95 -26.43 13.98
N VAL A 195 1.09 -25.25 14.57
CA VAL A 195 1.29 -25.02 16.00
C VAL A 195 0.26 -24.04 16.56
N ASP A 196 0.14 -23.96 17.89
CA ASP A 196 -0.75 -23.05 18.61
C ASP A 196 -0.12 -21.68 18.92
N ALA A 197 1.12 -21.46 18.50
CA ALA A 197 1.76 -20.16 18.62
C ALA A 197 0.99 -19.10 17.80
N THR A 198 0.85 -17.92 18.35
CA THR A 198 0.17 -16.80 17.67
C THR A 198 0.77 -16.54 16.31
N ILE A 199 -0.06 -16.53 15.27
CA ILE A 199 0.34 -16.10 13.93
C ILE A 199 0.60 -14.60 13.98
N GLU A 200 1.85 -14.22 13.77
CA GLU A 200 2.24 -12.81 13.74
C GLU A 200 1.96 -12.22 12.36
N ILE A 201 1.15 -11.18 12.30
CA ILE A 201 0.88 -10.44 11.07
C ILE A 201 1.95 -9.34 10.95
N LYS A 202 2.74 -9.42 9.88
CA LYS A 202 3.83 -8.47 9.62
C LYS A 202 3.58 -7.71 8.34
N ILE A 203 3.89 -6.42 8.37
CA ILE A 203 4.00 -5.60 7.16
C ILE A 203 5.13 -6.16 6.30
N ASN A 204 4.91 -6.24 4.98
CA ASN A 204 5.95 -6.65 4.04
C ASN A 204 7.00 -5.54 3.91
N THR A 205 8.05 -5.59 4.70
CA THR A 205 9.15 -4.62 4.71
C THR A 205 10.50 -5.34 4.59
N ASN A 206 11.55 -4.59 4.26
CA ASN A 206 12.92 -5.08 4.24
C ASN A 206 13.64 -4.61 5.52
N SER A 207 14.36 -5.52 6.18
CA SER A 207 15.16 -5.20 7.37
C SER A 207 16.22 -4.12 7.14
N ASP A 208 16.65 -3.88 5.89
CA ASP A 208 17.58 -2.80 5.56
C ASP A 208 16.96 -1.41 5.88
N PHE A 209 15.64 -1.28 5.80
CA PHE A 209 14.93 -0.05 6.13
C PHE A 209 14.84 0.21 7.64
N ASP A 210 15.01 -0.80 8.49
CA ASP A 210 14.98 -0.65 9.95
C ASP A 210 16.15 0.21 10.48
N ASN A 211 17.24 0.25 9.72
CA ASN A 211 18.47 0.97 10.07
C ASN A 211 18.52 2.41 9.50
N LEU A 212 17.50 2.86 8.80
CA LEU A 212 17.45 4.22 8.27
C LEU A 212 17.41 5.25 9.41
N PRO A 213 17.98 6.44 9.22
CA PRO A 213 17.81 7.54 10.16
C PRO A 213 16.34 7.99 10.19
N LYS A 214 15.95 8.66 11.25
CA LYS A 214 14.63 9.30 11.30
C LYS A 214 14.56 10.42 10.25
N PRO A 215 13.43 10.58 9.55
CA PRO A 215 13.25 11.69 8.62
C PRO A 215 13.32 13.04 9.33
N GLU A 216 14.00 13.98 8.69
CA GLU A 216 13.96 15.39 9.08
C GLU A 216 12.78 16.07 8.39
N SER A 217 12.12 17.01 9.05
CA SER A 217 11.13 17.89 8.41
C SER A 217 11.83 19.10 7.80
N LEU A 218 11.46 19.39 6.55
CA LEU A 218 11.77 20.70 5.96
C LEU A 218 10.65 21.66 6.36
N GLU A 219 11.04 22.75 7.00
CA GLU A 219 10.10 23.80 7.37
C GLU A 219 10.04 24.84 6.25
N PHE A 220 8.85 25.09 5.76
CA PHE A 220 8.54 26.17 4.84
C PHE A 220 7.53 27.11 5.50
N GLU A 221 7.52 28.38 5.08
CA GLU A 221 6.56 29.37 5.59
C GLU A 221 5.11 29.06 5.16
N ASN A 222 4.94 28.22 4.12
CA ASN A 222 3.64 27.83 3.58
C ASN A 222 3.00 26.74 4.44
N SER A 223 1.67 26.74 4.48
CA SER A 223 0.86 25.64 5.02
C SER A 223 0.48 24.63 3.95
N GLU A 224 0.09 23.43 4.37
CA GLU A 224 -0.41 22.36 3.49
C GLU A 224 0.50 22.08 2.29
N VAL A 225 1.79 21.84 2.57
CA VAL A 225 2.80 21.53 1.55
C VAL A 225 2.66 20.10 1.05
N SER A 226 2.88 19.90 -0.26
CA SER A 226 2.80 18.59 -0.92
C SER A 226 3.63 18.54 -2.21
N ASN A 227 3.69 17.37 -2.86
CA ASN A 227 4.23 17.16 -4.20
C ASN A 227 5.63 17.73 -4.40
N VAL A 228 6.56 17.26 -3.59
CA VAL A 228 7.94 17.70 -3.63
C VAL A 228 8.71 17.13 -4.82
N MET A 229 9.56 17.94 -5.42
CA MET A 229 10.47 17.58 -6.48
C MET A 229 11.79 18.37 -6.32
N VAL A 230 12.92 17.75 -6.59
CA VAL A 230 14.24 18.39 -6.50
C VAL A 230 14.91 18.37 -7.89
N SER A 231 15.56 19.47 -8.28
CA SER A 231 16.32 19.53 -9.52
C SER A 231 17.50 18.54 -9.52
N GLN A 232 17.93 18.08 -10.69
CA GLN A 232 18.97 17.06 -10.83
C GLN A 232 20.30 17.46 -10.18
N ASP A 233 20.62 18.77 -10.16
CA ASP A 233 21.78 19.31 -9.48
C ASP A 233 21.60 19.43 -7.95
N GLY A 234 20.42 19.09 -7.42
CA GLY A 234 20.08 19.18 -6.00
C GLY A 234 20.05 20.62 -5.45
N GLN A 235 20.04 21.64 -6.32
CA GLN A 235 20.13 23.04 -5.92
C GLN A 235 18.79 23.76 -5.85
N LYS A 236 17.73 23.21 -6.45
CA LYS A 236 16.38 23.78 -6.43
C LYS A 236 15.38 22.72 -5.99
N ILE A 237 14.52 23.08 -5.03
CA ILE A 237 13.38 22.25 -4.60
C ILE A 237 12.11 22.95 -5.03
N PHE A 238 11.17 22.15 -5.55
CA PHE A 238 9.82 22.58 -5.87
C PHE A 238 8.84 21.83 -4.99
N TYR A 239 7.74 22.47 -4.67
CA TYR A 239 6.63 21.84 -3.96
C TYR A 239 5.35 22.62 -4.22
N SER A 240 4.20 21.98 -4.06
CA SER A 240 2.93 22.69 -4.01
C SER A 240 2.54 23.04 -2.59
N ALA A 241 1.82 24.13 -2.42
CA ALA A 241 1.28 24.54 -1.13
C ALA A 241 0.01 25.38 -1.31
N PHE A 242 -0.86 25.30 -0.29
CA PHE A 242 -2.05 26.09 -0.27
C PHE A 242 -1.76 27.55 0.10
N ALA A 243 -1.99 28.46 -0.83
CA ALA A 243 -1.83 29.91 -0.66
C ALA A 243 -2.91 30.67 -1.44
N GLU A 244 -3.32 31.83 -0.96
CA GLU A 244 -4.33 32.67 -1.63
C GLU A 244 -5.63 31.94 -2.01
N ASN A 245 -6.03 30.98 -1.18
CA ASN A 245 -7.20 30.11 -1.41
C ASN A 245 -7.09 29.15 -2.61
N LYS A 246 -5.90 28.80 -3.07
CA LYS A 246 -5.63 27.83 -4.13
C LYS A 246 -4.33 27.09 -3.90
N ASP A 247 -4.17 25.96 -4.58
CA ASP A 247 -2.91 25.24 -4.62
C ASP A 247 -1.94 25.95 -5.58
N MET A 248 -0.74 26.25 -5.11
CA MET A 248 0.27 26.97 -5.88
C MET A 248 1.61 26.25 -5.80
N VAL A 249 2.38 26.34 -6.87
CA VAL A 249 3.75 25.83 -6.90
C VAL A 249 4.71 26.90 -6.37
N PHE A 250 5.59 26.45 -5.50
CA PHE A 250 6.70 27.25 -4.96
C PHE A 250 8.05 26.60 -5.26
N SER A 251 9.09 27.39 -5.28
CA SER A 251 10.46 26.89 -5.32
C SER A 251 11.35 27.57 -4.30
N SER A 252 12.38 26.85 -3.86
CA SER A 252 13.45 27.37 -3.01
C SER A 252 14.80 26.92 -3.57
N ARG A 253 15.82 27.75 -3.41
CA ARG A 253 17.19 27.42 -3.81
C ARG A 253 18.02 27.07 -2.59
N LYS A 254 18.93 26.11 -2.74
CA LYS A 254 19.89 25.76 -1.71
C LYS A 254 20.92 26.88 -1.56
N GLN A 255 21.15 27.31 -0.33
CA GLN A 255 22.13 28.34 0.01
C GLN A 255 23.50 27.71 0.34
N SER A 256 24.54 28.54 0.41
CA SER A 256 25.89 28.09 0.72
C SER A 256 26.03 27.46 2.13
N ASP A 257 25.11 27.76 3.05
CA ASP A 257 25.03 27.15 4.40
C ASP A 257 24.23 25.83 4.39
N GLY A 258 23.77 25.36 3.22
CA GLY A 258 22.99 24.14 3.06
C GLY A 258 21.50 24.27 3.33
N LYS A 259 21.02 25.44 3.74
CA LYS A 259 19.60 25.72 3.96
C LYS A 259 18.90 26.10 2.67
N TRP A 260 17.60 25.94 2.66
CA TRP A 260 16.75 26.41 1.57
C TRP A 260 16.45 27.90 1.73
N SER A 261 16.44 28.63 0.62
CA SER A 261 16.06 30.05 0.60
C SER A 261 14.59 30.23 0.96
N LYS A 262 14.18 31.47 1.20
CA LYS A 262 12.77 31.82 1.27
C LYS A 262 12.07 31.36 -0.01
N PRO A 263 10.85 30.76 0.08
CA PRO A 263 10.08 30.29 -1.07
C PRO A 263 9.72 31.40 -2.03
N THR A 264 9.77 31.09 -3.32
CA THR A 264 9.30 31.97 -4.40
C THR A 264 8.17 31.26 -5.14
N ALA A 265 7.05 31.93 -5.35
CA ALA A 265 5.94 31.40 -6.14
C ALA A 265 6.37 31.22 -7.60
N GLU A 266 5.89 30.12 -8.23
CA GLU A 266 6.09 29.77 -9.65
C GLU A 266 4.74 29.83 -10.39
N PRO A 267 4.25 31.03 -10.76
CA PRO A 267 2.92 31.18 -11.37
C PRO A 267 2.75 30.42 -12.67
N SER A 268 3.83 30.26 -13.44
CA SER A 268 3.83 29.52 -14.71
C SER A 268 3.59 28.00 -14.53
N LEU A 269 3.81 27.47 -13.33
CA LEU A 269 3.55 26.08 -12.99
C LEU A 269 2.27 25.91 -12.13
N SER A 270 1.70 27.00 -11.62
CA SER A 270 0.50 27.03 -10.76
C SER A 270 -0.78 27.13 -11.59
N LEU A 271 -1.03 26.14 -12.44
CA LEU A 271 -2.13 26.21 -13.43
C LEU A 271 -3.42 25.58 -12.93
N ASN A 272 -3.38 24.80 -11.86
CA ASN A 272 -4.55 24.15 -11.29
C ASN A 272 -4.78 24.67 -9.86
N ASP A 273 -5.95 25.23 -9.60
CA ASP A 273 -6.29 25.79 -8.28
C ASP A 273 -6.46 24.73 -7.20
N ASN A 274 -6.61 23.47 -7.57
CA ASN A 274 -6.89 22.39 -6.63
C ASN A 274 -5.68 21.49 -6.35
N TYR A 275 -4.80 21.30 -7.35
CA TYR A 275 -3.71 20.35 -7.24
C TYR A 275 -2.68 20.54 -8.35
N ASN A 276 -1.42 20.63 -8.01
CA ASN A 276 -0.31 20.75 -8.97
C ASN A 276 0.72 19.67 -8.71
N TYR A 277 0.64 18.57 -9.43
CA TYR A 277 1.65 17.51 -9.43
C TYR A 277 2.73 17.78 -10.47
N MET A 278 3.97 17.51 -10.12
CA MET A 278 5.14 17.73 -10.98
C MET A 278 6.08 16.55 -10.90
N GLU A 279 6.62 16.17 -12.03
CA GLU A 279 7.69 15.19 -12.14
C GLU A 279 8.88 15.84 -12.87
N TYR A 280 10.06 15.69 -12.31
CA TYR A 280 11.29 16.15 -12.95
C TYR A 280 11.65 15.19 -14.07
N TYR A 281 11.80 15.72 -15.30
CA TYR A 281 12.16 14.91 -16.44
C TYR A 281 13.63 15.07 -16.80
N ASP A 282 14.08 16.31 -17.04
CA ASP A 282 15.48 16.67 -17.25
C ASP A 282 15.72 18.14 -16.90
N ASP A 283 16.96 18.63 -17.10
CA ASP A 283 17.33 20.01 -16.76
C ASP A 283 16.51 21.09 -17.47
N ASN A 284 15.88 20.74 -18.59
CA ASN A 284 15.11 21.67 -19.40
C ASN A 284 13.60 21.51 -19.23
N PHE A 285 13.14 20.33 -18.81
CA PHE A 285 11.73 20.00 -18.82
C PHE A 285 11.19 19.50 -17.49
N ILE A 286 10.03 20.00 -17.10
CA ILE A 286 9.17 19.47 -16.03
C ILE A 286 7.92 18.89 -16.68
N LEU A 287 7.57 17.66 -16.32
CA LEU A 287 6.30 17.05 -16.70
C LEU A 287 5.27 17.39 -15.62
N LYS A 288 4.17 17.98 -16.03
CA LYS A 288 3.07 18.35 -15.13
C LYS A 288 1.85 17.45 -15.38
N GLY A 289 1.21 17.06 -14.31
CA GLY A 289 -0.05 16.34 -14.32
C GLY A 289 -1.16 17.11 -13.60
N GLY A 290 -2.26 16.45 -13.32
CA GLY A 290 -3.23 16.90 -12.35
C GLY A 290 -4.36 17.82 -12.85
N MET A 291 -4.67 17.84 -14.13
CA MET A 291 -5.88 18.54 -14.62
C MET A 291 -7.11 17.64 -14.58
N GLU A 292 -8.26 18.21 -14.28
CA GLU A 292 -9.55 17.53 -14.31
C GLU A 292 -9.90 17.10 -15.75
N TYR A 293 -10.21 15.81 -15.93
CA TYR A 293 -10.72 15.30 -17.20
C TYR A 293 -12.11 15.87 -17.48
N SER A 294 -12.30 16.41 -18.68
CA SER A 294 -13.60 16.83 -19.17
C SER A 294 -14.03 15.94 -20.34
N LYS A 295 -15.24 15.39 -20.28
CA LYS A 295 -15.84 14.60 -21.37
C LYS A 295 -15.81 15.29 -22.74
N ASN A 296 -15.73 16.62 -22.75
CA ASN A 296 -15.73 17.45 -23.96
C ASN A 296 -14.31 17.90 -24.35
N SER A 297 -13.28 17.53 -23.60
CA SER A 297 -11.88 17.86 -23.89
C SER A 297 -11.14 16.61 -24.29
N THR A 298 -10.34 16.71 -25.36
CA THR A 298 -9.36 15.68 -25.72
C THR A 298 -8.02 15.87 -25.00
N GLU A 299 -7.93 16.88 -24.15
CA GLU A 299 -6.72 17.20 -23.39
C GLU A 299 -6.65 16.34 -22.13
N THR A 300 -5.47 15.74 -21.91
CA THR A 300 -5.22 14.85 -20.78
C THR A 300 -4.83 15.61 -19.51
N GLY A 301 -4.47 16.89 -19.64
CA GLY A 301 -3.86 17.69 -18.57
C GLY A 301 -2.38 17.46 -18.36
N PHE A 302 -1.81 16.38 -18.90
CA PHE A 302 -0.37 16.14 -18.83
C PHE A 302 0.37 16.96 -19.89
N GLU A 303 1.40 17.69 -19.48
CA GLU A 303 2.11 18.60 -20.34
C GLU A 303 3.56 18.80 -19.90
N PHE A 304 4.46 18.92 -20.85
CA PHE A 304 5.84 19.35 -20.60
C PHE A 304 5.92 20.87 -20.52
N PHE A 305 6.68 21.34 -19.55
CA PHE A 305 7.05 22.74 -19.38
C PHE A 305 8.55 22.88 -19.58
N GLU A 306 8.96 23.70 -20.55
CA GLU A 306 10.35 23.97 -20.85
C GLU A 306 10.85 25.18 -20.06
N SER A 307 12.01 25.05 -19.43
CA SER A 307 12.67 26.15 -18.72
C SER A 307 13.37 27.08 -19.71
N LYS A 308 12.89 28.32 -19.86
CA LYS A 308 13.49 29.36 -20.69
C LYS A 308 13.69 30.64 -19.91
N ASN A 309 14.92 31.10 -19.76
CA ASN A 309 15.26 32.33 -19.04
C ASN A 309 14.66 32.40 -17.62
N GLY A 310 14.59 31.27 -16.92
CA GLY A 310 14.06 31.16 -15.55
C GLY A 310 12.54 31.14 -15.46
N LEU A 311 11.84 31.11 -16.58
CA LEU A 311 10.39 30.91 -16.65
C LEU A 311 10.06 29.55 -17.26
N TYR A 312 8.98 28.94 -16.83
CA TYR A 312 8.48 27.67 -17.36
C TYR A 312 7.41 27.94 -18.40
N GLN A 313 7.62 27.47 -19.61
CA GLN A 313 6.71 27.68 -20.73
C GLN A 313 6.08 26.36 -21.14
N SER A 314 4.75 26.34 -21.16
CA SER A 314 3.96 25.22 -21.64
C SER A 314 4.37 24.83 -23.05
N GLN A 315 4.53 23.55 -23.25
CA GLN A 315 4.74 22.93 -24.54
C GLN A 315 3.43 22.29 -25.03
N LYS A 316 3.51 21.37 -25.93
CA LYS A 316 2.33 20.69 -26.45
C LYS A 316 1.81 19.66 -25.43
N PRO A 317 0.50 19.66 -25.12
CA PRO A 317 -0.11 18.66 -24.26
C PRO A 317 0.13 17.23 -24.76
N LEU A 318 0.32 16.28 -23.85
CA LEU A 318 0.50 14.88 -24.18
C LEU A 318 -0.83 14.28 -24.66
N LYS A 319 -0.80 13.59 -25.78
CA LYS A 319 -1.97 12.91 -26.34
C LYS A 319 -1.94 11.43 -25.96
N ILE A 320 -2.93 11.00 -25.21
CA ILE A 320 -3.11 9.60 -24.80
C ILE A 320 -4.41 9.08 -25.42
N ALA A 321 -4.34 7.93 -26.09
CA ALA A 321 -5.50 7.34 -26.77
C ALA A 321 -6.59 6.93 -25.77
N ALA A 322 -7.83 7.36 -26.01
CA ALA A 322 -8.99 7.04 -25.17
C ALA A 322 -8.77 7.32 -23.68
N TYR A 323 -8.06 8.42 -23.39
CA TYR A 323 -7.84 8.85 -22.00
C TYR A 323 -9.16 9.15 -21.31
N ASN A 324 -9.33 8.60 -20.10
CA ASN A 324 -10.36 9.00 -19.16
C ASN A 324 -9.80 8.93 -17.74
N ASN A 325 -10.28 9.78 -16.87
CA ASN A 325 -9.96 9.78 -15.45
C ASN A 325 -11.17 10.34 -14.70
N TYR A 326 -11.69 9.58 -13.75
CA TYR A 326 -12.85 10.01 -12.94
C TYR A 326 -12.43 10.83 -11.72
N GLU A 327 -11.14 10.77 -11.35
CA GLU A 327 -10.56 11.63 -10.34
C GLU A 327 -10.21 13.02 -10.92
N LYS A 328 -10.21 14.02 -10.05
CA LYS A 328 -9.93 15.42 -10.42
C LYS A 328 -8.45 15.67 -10.70
N THR A 329 -7.61 14.79 -10.20
CA THR A 329 -6.16 14.89 -10.23
C THR A 329 -5.57 13.65 -10.88
N ALA A 330 -4.38 13.76 -11.41
CA ALA A 330 -3.64 12.64 -11.93
C ALA A 330 -2.15 12.86 -11.69
N ASP A 331 -1.55 11.90 -11.01
CA ASP A 331 -0.11 11.85 -10.80
C ASP A 331 0.55 11.16 -11.99
N ILE A 332 1.82 11.44 -12.23
CA ILE A 332 2.53 10.89 -13.37
C ILE A 332 4.03 10.75 -13.08
N THR A 333 4.63 9.72 -13.66
CA THR A 333 6.08 9.57 -13.81
C THR A 333 6.42 9.04 -15.21
N ILE A 334 7.66 9.14 -15.63
CA ILE A 334 8.07 8.87 -17.00
C ILE A 334 9.42 8.16 -17.05
N THR A 335 9.60 7.28 -18.03
CA THR A 335 10.92 6.69 -18.32
C THR A 335 11.91 7.73 -18.86
N ASN A 336 13.21 7.52 -18.64
CA ASN A 336 14.28 8.43 -19.10
C ASN A 336 14.24 8.70 -20.61
N ASP A 337 13.75 7.76 -21.41
CA ASP A 337 13.63 7.91 -22.87
C ASP A 337 12.29 8.55 -23.29
N GLY A 338 11.45 8.93 -22.35
CA GLY A 338 10.14 9.54 -22.61
C GLY A 338 9.08 8.61 -23.19
N LYS A 339 9.38 7.29 -23.34
CA LYS A 339 8.51 6.38 -24.11
C LYS A 339 7.43 5.68 -23.30
N THR A 340 7.56 5.64 -21.99
CA THR A 340 6.55 5.04 -21.13
C THR A 340 6.18 6.01 -20.02
N LEU A 341 4.88 6.25 -19.85
CA LEU A 341 4.33 7.00 -18.73
C LEU A 341 3.68 6.02 -17.75
N ILE A 342 3.82 6.29 -16.46
CA ILE A 342 3.02 5.64 -15.40
C ILE A 342 2.22 6.73 -14.71
N MET A 343 0.94 6.49 -14.46
CA MET A 343 0.04 7.48 -13.89
C MET A 343 -0.93 6.86 -12.90
N GLY A 344 -1.26 7.60 -11.83
CA GLY A 344 -2.31 7.28 -10.87
C GLY A 344 -3.63 7.90 -11.33
N ILE A 345 -4.59 7.08 -11.74
CA ILE A 345 -5.89 7.52 -12.28
C ILE A 345 -7.00 6.53 -11.93
N GLU A 346 -8.24 7.01 -11.89
CA GLU A 346 -9.44 6.18 -11.80
C GLU A 346 -10.12 6.05 -13.16
N THR A 347 -10.40 4.81 -13.59
CA THR A 347 -11.11 4.51 -14.85
C THR A 347 -12.12 3.38 -14.64
N ASP A 348 -12.87 3.01 -15.70
CA ASP A 348 -13.76 1.82 -15.67
C ASP A 348 -13.02 0.51 -15.37
N PHE A 349 -11.70 0.47 -15.51
CA PHE A 349 -10.87 -0.73 -15.37
C PHE A 349 -10.05 -0.78 -14.08
N THR A 350 -10.14 0.21 -13.20
CA THR A 350 -9.46 0.22 -11.89
C THR A 350 -9.91 -0.96 -11.02
N GLN A 351 -9.03 -1.41 -10.14
CA GLN A 351 -9.32 -2.47 -9.16
C GLN A 351 -10.04 -1.90 -7.94
N GLY A 352 -9.70 -0.68 -7.56
CA GLY A 352 -10.21 0.03 -6.40
C GLY A 352 -10.73 1.42 -6.72
N GLY A 353 -10.15 2.41 -6.11
CA GLY A 353 -10.30 3.83 -6.43
C GLY A 353 -9.30 4.24 -7.52
N THR A 354 -8.23 4.94 -7.16
CA THR A 354 -7.12 5.24 -8.06
C THR A 354 -6.18 4.04 -8.20
N ASP A 355 -5.86 3.66 -9.43
CA ASP A 355 -4.90 2.60 -9.76
C ASP A 355 -3.72 3.18 -10.55
N LEU A 356 -2.57 2.50 -10.52
CA LEU A 356 -1.45 2.78 -11.40
C LEU A 356 -1.66 2.16 -12.78
N TYR A 357 -1.55 2.98 -13.82
CA TYR A 357 -1.64 2.62 -15.23
C TYR A 357 -0.36 3.00 -15.95
N PHE A 358 -0.05 2.31 -17.04
CA PHE A 358 1.02 2.72 -17.96
C PHE A 358 0.51 2.87 -19.38
N VAL A 359 1.22 3.70 -20.15
CA VAL A 359 1.04 3.85 -21.59
C VAL A 359 2.39 3.90 -22.27
N LYS A 360 2.44 3.41 -23.51
CA LYS A 360 3.66 3.46 -24.36
C LYS A 360 3.48 4.45 -25.49
N GLN A 361 4.55 5.19 -25.81
CA GLN A 361 4.60 6.09 -26.95
C GLN A 361 4.59 5.31 -28.24
N LYS A 362 3.86 5.81 -29.24
CA LYS A 362 3.83 5.33 -30.62
C LYS A 362 4.85 6.07 -31.48
N GLU A 363 5.04 5.59 -32.69
CA GLU A 363 5.95 6.19 -33.68
C GLU A 363 5.57 7.65 -34.05
N ASP A 364 4.27 8.00 -33.96
CA ASP A 364 3.78 9.36 -34.20
C ASP A 364 3.96 10.33 -33.02
N GLY A 365 4.60 9.87 -31.93
CA GLY A 365 4.83 10.65 -30.72
C GLY A 365 3.62 10.74 -29.79
N THR A 366 2.46 10.18 -30.14
CA THR A 366 1.31 10.04 -29.23
C THR A 366 1.45 8.80 -28.35
N TYR A 367 0.68 8.71 -27.27
CA TYR A 367 0.69 7.53 -26.41
C TYR A 367 -0.50 6.62 -26.71
N GLY A 368 -0.31 5.33 -26.48
CA GLY A 368 -1.30 4.29 -26.73
C GLY A 368 -2.42 4.25 -25.68
N LEU A 369 -3.12 3.14 -25.65
CA LEU A 369 -4.20 2.91 -24.67
C LEU A 369 -3.65 2.70 -23.27
N LEU A 370 -4.41 3.15 -22.29
CA LEU A 370 -4.18 2.90 -20.86
C LEU A 370 -4.14 1.38 -20.58
N GLN A 371 -3.13 0.96 -19.85
CA GLN A 371 -3.00 -0.43 -19.40
C GLN A 371 -2.82 -0.45 -17.89
N ASN A 372 -3.76 -1.10 -17.19
CA ASN A 372 -3.68 -1.30 -15.75
C ASN A 372 -2.46 -2.16 -15.40
N MET A 373 -1.69 -1.78 -14.39
CA MET A 373 -0.46 -2.48 -13.99
C MET A 373 -0.74 -3.83 -13.29
N GLY A 374 -2.00 -4.10 -12.97
CA GLY A 374 -2.44 -5.40 -12.44
C GLY A 374 -2.43 -5.48 -10.92
N LYS A 375 -2.96 -6.60 -10.40
CA LYS A 375 -3.31 -6.78 -8.99
C LYS A 375 -2.14 -6.84 -8.01
N VAL A 376 -0.92 -7.01 -8.48
CA VAL A 376 0.26 -6.99 -7.61
C VAL A 376 0.57 -5.56 -7.17
N ILE A 377 0.38 -4.60 -8.08
CA ILE A 377 0.61 -3.18 -7.83
C ILE A 377 -0.68 -2.48 -7.36
N ASN A 378 -1.83 -2.85 -7.93
CA ASN A 378 -3.11 -2.19 -7.66
C ASN A 378 -3.97 -3.06 -6.75
N SER A 379 -4.34 -2.53 -5.62
CA SER A 379 -5.21 -3.14 -4.62
C SER A 379 -6.70 -2.91 -4.93
N ALA A 380 -7.57 -2.98 -3.94
CA ALA A 380 -8.96 -2.54 -4.05
C ALA A 380 -9.20 -1.16 -3.42
N ASP A 381 -8.17 -0.49 -2.98
CA ASP A 381 -8.19 0.89 -2.48
C ASP A 381 -7.38 1.79 -3.43
N ASP A 382 -6.64 2.76 -2.95
CA ASP A 382 -5.96 3.76 -3.79
C ASP A 382 -4.46 3.52 -3.87
N GLU A 383 -3.92 3.56 -5.09
CA GLU A 383 -2.50 3.65 -5.42
C GLU A 383 -2.23 4.88 -6.27
N GLY A 384 -1.23 5.67 -5.90
CA GLY A 384 -0.91 6.91 -6.60
C GLY A 384 0.49 7.43 -6.33
N MET A 385 0.74 8.65 -6.79
CA MET A 385 1.98 9.40 -6.56
C MET A 385 3.24 8.60 -6.96
N PRO A 386 3.28 8.02 -8.18
CA PRO A 386 4.39 7.18 -8.60
C PRO A 386 5.65 8.00 -8.89
N GLN A 387 6.81 7.46 -8.55
CA GLN A 387 8.11 7.85 -9.10
C GLN A 387 8.86 6.63 -9.64
N LEU A 388 9.14 6.62 -10.92
CA LEU A 388 10.00 5.62 -11.56
C LEU A 388 11.45 6.11 -11.50
N LEU A 389 12.36 5.31 -10.93
CA LEU A 389 13.75 5.69 -10.84
C LEU A 389 14.49 5.54 -12.18
N SER A 390 15.71 6.09 -12.28
CA SER A 390 16.52 6.16 -13.49
C SER A 390 16.87 4.80 -14.10
N ASP A 391 16.77 3.72 -13.34
CA ASP A 391 16.94 2.34 -13.80
C ASP A 391 15.76 1.82 -14.64
N ASN A 392 14.65 2.57 -14.72
CA ASN A 392 13.38 2.19 -15.33
C ASN A 392 12.81 0.86 -14.80
N LYS A 393 13.19 0.45 -13.59
CA LYS A 393 12.77 -0.81 -12.93
C LYS A 393 12.25 -0.60 -11.52
N THR A 394 12.84 0.34 -10.78
CA THR A 394 12.45 0.63 -9.40
C THR A 394 11.35 1.68 -9.39
N LEU A 395 10.18 1.33 -8.87
CA LEU A 395 9.02 2.19 -8.75
C LEU A 395 8.73 2.46 -7.27
N LEU A 396 8.76 3.73 -6.88
CA LEU A 396 8.19 4.22 -5.63
C LEU A 396 6.75 4.66 -5.88
N PHE A 397 5.87 4.42 -4.93
CA PHE A 397 4.48 4.89 -4.99
C PHE A 397 3.87 4.88 -3.59
N SER A 398 2.71 5.51 -3.45
CA SER A 398 1.96 5.53 -2.20
C SER A 398 0.67 4.76 -2.33
N SER A 399 0.26 4.06 -1.27
CA SER A 399 -0.97 3.27 -1.24
C SER A 399 -1.56 3.19 0.16
N ILE A 400 -2.90 3.05 0.22
CA ILE A 400 -3.65 2.69 1.43
C ILE A 400 -4.15 1.24 1.39
N GLY A 401 -3.88 0.51 0.32
CA GLY A 401 -4.49 -0.78 0.05
C GLY A 401 -3.62 -2.00 0.37
N PHE A 402 -2.42 -1.80 0.94
CA PHE A 402 -1.56 -2.89 1.43
C PHE A 402 -1.39 -2.80 2.94
N SER A 403 -0.85 -3.90 3.54
CA SER A 403 -0.43 -3.86 4.94
C SER A 403 0.43 -2.63 5.22
N SER A 404 -0.03 -1.75 6.10
CA SER A 404 0.57 -0.43 6.34
C SER A 404 0.73 -0.10 7.81
N TYR A 405 1.52 0.92 8.10
CA TYR A 405 1.64 1.49 9.44
C TYR A 405 0.49 2.44 9.76
N GLY A 406 -0.10 3.06 8.75
CA GLY A 406 -1.14 4.05 8.95
C GLY A 406 -2.09 4.20 7.76
N ASN A 407 -2.25 5.43 7.30
CA ASN A 407 -3.03 5.80 6.13
C ASN A 407 -2.25 5.46 4.84
N TYR A 408 -1.92 6.45 4.01
CA TYR A 408 -1.00 6.21 2.90
C TYR A 408 0.41 5.94 3.41
N ASP A 409 0.99 4.82 2.99
CA ASP A 409 2.40 4.49 3.19
C ASP A 409 3.14 4.52 1.85
N ILE A 410 4.45 4.73 1.88
CA ILE A 410 5.31 4.66 0.71
C ILE A 410 5.86 3.25 0.55
N TYR A 411 5.76 2.73 -0.66
CA TYR A 411 6.21 1.40 -1.06
C TYR A 411 7.22 1.48 -2.19
N VAL A 412 8.01 0.41 -2.33
CA VAL A 412 8.86 0.16 -3.49
C VAL A 412 8.46 -1.16 -4.13
N SER A 413 8.41 -1.19 -5.46
CA SER A 413 8.25 -2.40 -6.25
C SER A 413 9.22 -2.41 -7.42
N TYR A 414 9.55 -3.62 -7.92
CA TYR A 414 10.54 -3.81 -8.95
C TYR A 414 9.92 -4.45 -10.19
N ARG A 415 10.15 -3.84 -11.35
CA ARG A 415 9.72 -4.37 -12.64
C ARG A 415 10.48 -5.66 -12.97
N LEU A 416 9.75 -6.74 -13.25
CA LEU A 416 10.30 -8.07 -13.46
C LEU A 416 10.51 -8.43 -14.95
N ASP A 417 9.81 -7.73 -15.86
CA ASP A 417 9.96 -7.94 -17.30
C ASP A 417 9.63 -6.67 -18.12
N ASP A 418 9.81 -6.73 -19.43
CA ASP A 418 9.58 -5.60 -20.33
C ASP A 418 8.12 -5.39 -20.74
N THR A 419 7.21 -6.20 -20.23
CA THR A 419 5.76 -6.02 -20.49
C THR A 419 5.13 -4.89 -19.69
N TRP A 420 5.77 -4.45 -18.59
CA TRP A 420 5.26 -3.50 -17.61
C TRP A 420 4.06 -4.02 -16.80
N LYS A 421 3.74 -5.31 -16.92
CA LYS A 421 2.64 -5.97 -16.22
C LYS A 421 3.09 -6.89 -15.08
N LYS A 422 4.41 -7.16 -15.02
CA LYS A 422 4.97 -8.01 -13.97
C LYS A 422 5.89 -7.20 -13.08
N TRP A 423 5.48 -7.12 -11.82
CA TRP A 423 6.14 -6.40 -10.76
C TRP A 423 6.34 -7.32 -9.55
N SER A 424 7.30 -7.01 -8.70
CA SER A 424 7.42 -7.66 -7.41
C SER A 424 6.27 -7.26 -6.48
N GLU A 425 5.98 -8.06 -5.45
CA GLU A 425 5.13 -7.60 -4.35
C GLU A 425 5.68 -6.28 -3.80
N PRO A 426 4.82 -5.28 -3.54
CA PRO A 426 5.24 -4.02 -2.93
C PRO A 426 5.88 -4.23 -1.57
N ILE A 427 6.99 -3.57 -1.33
CA ILE A 427 7.72 -3.58 -0.07
C ILE A 427 7.54 -2.22 0.59
N ASN A 428 6.97 -2.21 1.78
CA ASN A 428 6.81 -1.01 2.59
C ASN A 428 8.19 -0.48 3.03
N LEU A 429 8.43 0.83 2.95
CA LEU A 429 9.72 1.43 3.33
C LEU A 429 9.98 1.44 4.84
N GLY A 430 9.11 0.81 5.63
CA GLY A 430 9.30 0.59 7.06
C GLY A 430 8.98 1.80 7.93
N ASN A 431 8.99 1.58 9.25
CA ASN A 431 8.57 2.57 10.26
C ASN A 431 9.55 3.74 10.48
N LYS A 432 10.64 3.79 9.72
CA LYS A 432 11.54 4.95 9.69
C LYS A 432 11.07 5.99 8.67
N VAL A 433 10.38 5.56 7.61
CA VAL A 433 9.80 6.43 6.58
C VAL A 433 8.33 6.65 6.86
N ASN A 434 7.59 5.56 7.00
CA ASN A 434 6.14 5.53 7.19
C ASN A 434 5.75 5.60 8.67
N SER A 435 4.59 6.16 8.96
CA SER A 435 4.05 6.36 10.30
C SER A 435 2.59 5.88 10.40
N ASP A 436 1.95 6.14 11.51
CA ASP A 436 0.51 5.89 11.69
C ASP A 436 -0.38 6.96 11.01
N SER A 437 0.19 7.84 10.22
CA SER A 437 -0.49 8.94 9.53
C SER A 437 -0.39 8.81 8.01
N PHE A 438 -0.06 9.89 7.32
CA PHE A 438 0.05 9.94 5.86
C PHE A 438 1.49 10.19 5.44
N GLU A 439 2.02 9.33 4.57
CA GLU A 439 3.24 9.55 3.81
C GLU A 439 2.95 9.33 2.32
N GLY A 440 3.27 10.34 1.49
CA GLY A 440 2.98 10.27 0.05
C GLY A 440 3.87 11.16 -0.80
N SER A 441 3.63 11.15 -2.10
CA SER A 441 4.40 11.90 -3.10
C SER A 441 5.91 11.69 -2.92
N PRO A 442 6.41 10.44 -2.95
CA PRO A 442 7.83 10.18 -2.80
C PRO A 442 8.61 10.77 -3.97
N PHE A 443 9.74 11.38 -3.68
CA PHE A 443 10.74 11.80 -4.66
C PHE A 443 12.13 11.43 -4.17
N TYR A 444 12.74 10.45 -4.81
CA TYR A 444 14.10 10.01 -4.50
C TYR A 444 15.11 10.70 -5.41
N ASP A 445 15.92 11.59 -4.84
CA ASP A 445 17.06 12.18 -5.50
C ASP A 445 18.23 11.19 -5.48
N GLU A 446 18.47 10.54 -6.63
CA GLU A 446 19.50 9.53 -6.77
C GLU A 446 20.93 10.11 -6.65
N THR A 447 21.11 11.41 -6.91
CA THR A 447 22.42 12.08 -6.82
C THR A 447 22.86 12.24 -5.37
N THR A 448 21.92 12.62 -4.51
CA THR A 448 22.19 12.82 -3.09
C THR A 448 21.72 11.65 -2.21
N GLU A 449 21.18 10.59 -2.82
CA GLU A 449 20.62 9.43 -2.11
C GLU A 449 19.61 9.85 -1.02
N THR A 450 18.71 10.78 -1.35
CA THR A 450 17.77 11.35 -0.41
C THR A 450 16.34 11.17 -0.91
N LEU A 451 15.51 10.51 -0.11
CA LEU A 451 14.08 10.47 -0.31
C LEU A 451 13.46 11.71 0.31
N TYR A 452 12.69 12.45 -0.48
CA TYR A 452 11.79 13.51 -0.06
C TYR A 452 10.35 13.00 -0.20
N PHE A 453 9.47 13.41 0.69
CA PHE A 453 8.07 12.98 0.65
C PHE A 453 7.17 13.92 1.45
N THR A 454 5.92 13.99 1.07
CA THR A 454 4.89 14.67 1.87
C THR A 454 4.51 13.80 3.05
N ARG A 455 4.40 14.39 4.25
CA ARG A 455 3.86 13.72 5.43
C ARG A 455 2.95 14.62 6.25
N ILE A 456 2.03 14.01 6.98
CA ILE A 456 1.17 14.70 7.92
C ILE A 456 1.57 14.28 9.33
N LEU A 457 1.97 15.25 10.15
CA LEU A 457 2.29 15.06 11.56
C LEU A 457 1.41 15.98 12.40
N GLU A 458 0.69 15.43 13.36
CA GLU A 458 -0.19 16.20 14.24
C GLU A 458 -1.15 17.13 13.48
N GLY A 459 -1.68 16.64 12.36
CA GLY A 459 -2.60 17.38 11.50
C GLY A 459 -1.97 18.46 10.62
N LYS A 460 -0.63 18.53 10.56
CA LYS A 460 0.08 19.48 9.70
C LYS A 460 0.87 18.76 8.63
N SER A 461 0.71 19.19 7.38
CA SER A 461 1.53 18.66 6.29
C SER A 461 2.92 19.31 6.31
N SER A 462 3.91 18.50 6.00
CA SER A 462 5.32 18.92 5.89
C SER A 462 6.04 18.05 4.87
N ILE A 463 7.19 18.49 4.41
CA ILE A 463 8.07 17.67 3.58
C ILE A 463 9.08 16.99 4.50
N GLY A 464 9.01 15.66 4.53
CA GLY A 464 10.03 14.81 5.14
C GLY A 464 11.20 14.60 4.19
N ARG A 465 12.40 14.43 4.74
CA ARG A 465 13.56 13.95 3.99
C ARG A 465 14.34 12.92 4.80
N VAL A 466 14.83 11.90 4.12
CA VAL A 466 15.63 10.84 4.74
C VAL A 466 16.68 10.32 3.76
N LYS A 467 17.88 10.03 4.25
CA LYS A 467 18.92 9.38 3.46
C LYS A 467 18.63 7.90 3.32
N ILE A 468 18.54 7.41 2.10
CA ILE A 468 18.42 6.00 1.77
C ILE A 468 19.54 5.65 0.79
N PRO A 469 20.53 4.84 1.17
CA PRO A 469 21.58 4.40 0.26
C PRO A 469 21.01 3.73 -1.00
N LYS A 470 21.53 4.09 -2.16
CA LYS A 470 21.02 3.61 -3.46
C LYS A 470 20.98 2.09 -3.56
N ASN A 471 21.98 1.40 -3.02
CA ASN A 471 22.06 -0.06 -3.02
C ASN A 471 21.00 -0.76 -2.15
N ILE A 472 20.35 -0.06 -1.24
CA ILE A 472 19.22 -0.59 -0.45
C ILE A 472 17.92 -0.48 -1.26
N LEU A 473 17.75 0.64 -1.97
CA LEU A 473 16.51 0.95 -2.69
C LEU A 473 16.48 0.33 -4.09
N ILE A 474 17.61 0.39 -4.83
CA ILE A 474 17.72 -0.11 -6.21
C ILE A 474 18.36 -1.50 -6.18
N LYS A 475 17.64 -2.50 -6.68
CA LYS A 475 18.16 -3.87 -6.83
C LYS A 475 18.80 -4.05 -8.20
N ASN A 476 20.07 -4.48 -8.20
CA ASN A 476 20.81 -4.83 -9.41
C ASN A 476 20.26 -6.07 -10.12
#